data_d8e6b4314580eab15f1f328a6a86bd1b
#
_entry.id   d8e6b4314580eab15f1f328a6a86bd1b
#
_cell.length_a   1.000
_cell.length_b   1.000
_cell.length_c   1.000
_cell.angle_alpha   90.00
_cell.angle_beta   90.00
_cell.angle_gamma   90.00
#
_symmetry.space_group_name_H-M   'P 1'
#
loop_
_entity.id
_entity.type
_entity.pdbx_description
1 polymer ?
#
loop_
_entity_poly.entity_id
_entity_poly.type
_entity_poly.pdbx_seq_one_letter_code
_entity_poly.pdbx_strand_id
1 'polypeptide(L)'
;MRADTPRLVGRAMTLAYERRTVAEDLTVPVPDGSFTVIIGPNACGKSTLLRALARLLRPAAGAVLLDGADIHRRGTREVARVLGMLPQSSVAPDGITVADLVARGRHPHQGLLRQWSRDDERIVAGAMADTGVADLADRPVDQLSGGQRQRVWIAMALAQQTPLLLLDEPTTYLDIAHQVEVLDLCARLHEEQGRTLVAVLHDLNQAARYATHLVAMRDGAVVAAGEPRRVVTAALVEEVFGLPCRVIDDPETGTPLVVPAARRRVGPAPA
;
A
#
# COMPACT_ATOMS: atom_id res chain seq x y z
N MET A 1 14.30 -2.27 -27.41
CA MET A 1 13.82 -2.19 -26.03
C MET A 1 13.08 -0.88 -25.88
N ARG A 2 11.76 -0.88 -25.89
CA ARG A 2 11.00 0.30 -25.44
C ARG A 2 11.23 0.38 -23.94
N ALA A 3 11.79 1.51 -23.45
CA ALA A 3 11.78 1.78 -22.02
C ALA A 3 10.32 1.73 -21.58
N ASP A 4 9.94 0.71 -20.80
CA ASP A 4 8.59 0.57 -20.29
C ASP A 4 8.30 1.78 -19.41
N THR A 5 7.53 2.73 -19.98
CA THR A 5 7.06 3.89 -19.21
C THR A 5 6.08 3.35 -18.18
N PRO A 6 6.34 3.55 -16.88
CA PRO A 6 5.48 3.04 -15.82
C PRO A 6 4.02 3.45 -16.04
N ARG A 7 3.09 2.52 -15.81
CA ARG A 7 1.65 2.79 -15.97
C ARG A 7 1.14 3.87 -15.03
N LEU A 8 1.69 3.94 -13.81
CA LEU A 8 1.32 4.92 -12.79
C LEU A 8 2.54 5.78 -12.44
N VAL A 9 2.42 7.09 -12.67
CA VAL A 9 3.50 8.06 -12.40
C VAL A 9 2.93 9.32 -11.78
N GLY A 10 3.42 9.69 -10.60
CA GLY A 10 3.33 11.07 -10.11
C GLY A 10 4.42 11.92 -10.75
N ARG A 11 4.08 13.00 -11.46
CA ARG A 11 5.04 13.85 -12.17
C ARG A 11 4.98 15.28 -11.71
N ALA A 12 6.10 15.79 -11.17
CA ALA A 12 6.29 17.16 -10.71
C ALA A 12 5.14 17.65 -9.82
N MET A 13 4.67 16.78 -8.90
CA MET A 13 3.48 17.03 -8.09
C MET A 13 3.77 17.98 -6.94
N THR A 14 2.94 19.01 -6.78
CA THR A 14 2.79 19.74 -5.51
C THR A 14 1.55 19.20 -4.79
N LEU A 15 1.75 18.63 -3.62
CA LEU A 15 0.70 18.05 -2.79
C LEU A 15 0.42 18.95 -1.59
N ALA A 16 -0.83 19.36 -1.43
CA ALA A 16 -1.22 20.28 -0.36
C ALA A 16 -2.62 19.95 0.17
N TYR A 17 -2.85 20.29 1.43
CA TYR A 17 -4.17 20.38 2.05
C TYR A 17 -4.43 21.84 2.41
N GLU A 18 -5.48 22.44 1.84
CA GLU A 18 -5.83 23.85 2.02
C GLU A 18 -4.62 24.79 1.82
N ARG A 19 -4.02 25.27 2.93
CA ARG A 19 -2.87 26.20 2.90
C ARG A 19 -1.54 25.56 3.26
N ARG A 20 -1.52 24.24 3.57
CA ARG A 20 -0.30 23.54 3.97
C ARG A 20 0.21 22.68 2.82
N THR A 21 1.33 23.05 2.26
CA THR A 21 2.06 22.21 1.33
C THR A 21 2.74 21.07 2.09
N VAL A 22 2.59 19.84 1.59
CA VAL A 22 3.17 18.60 2.14
C VAL A 22 4.37 18.16 1.33
N ALA A 23 4.32 18.33 0.01
CA ALA A 23 5.41 17.99 -0.90
C ALA A 23 5.39 18.95 -2.09
N GLU A 24 6.59 19.29 -2.62
CA GLU A 24 6.77 20.14 -3.80
C GLU A 24 7.63 19.40 -4.84
N ASP A 25 7.29 19.59 -6.10
CA ASP A 25 7.99 19.01 -7.26
C ASP A 25 8.27 17.50 -7.15
N LEU A 26 7.33 16.76 -6.55
CA LEU A 26 7.49 15.34 -6.25
C LEU A 26 7.27 14.50 -7.51
N THR A 27 8.29 13.76 -7.94
CA THR A 27 8.18 12.81 -9.06
C THR A 27 8.43 11.38 -8.56
N VAL A 28 7.41 10.52 -8.73
CA VAL A 28 7.44 9.12 -8.28
C VAL A 28 6.90 8.22 -9.37
N PRO A 29 7.76 7.53 -10.13
CA PRO A 29 7.34 6.44 -11.00
C PRO A 29 7.07 5.18 -10.18
N VAL A 30 6.01 4.45 -10.49
CA VAL A 30 5.70 3.12 -9.95
C VAL A 30 6.04 2.11 -11.04
N PRO A 31 7.12 1.31 -10.91
CA PRO A 31 7.48 0.31 -11.90
C PRO A 31 6.36 -0.71 -12.10
N ASP A 32 6.06 -1.04 -13.34
CA ASP A 32 5.05 -2.05 -13.65
C ASP A 32 5.47 -3.43 -13.14
N GLY A 33 4.50 -4.22 -12.67
CA GLY A 33 4.77 -5.51 -12.08
C GLY A 33 5.72 -5.43 -10.88
N SER A 34 5.76 -4.32 -10.13
CA SER A 34 6.52 -4.22 -8.89
C SER A 34 5.64 -4.34 -7.66
N PHE A 35 6.22 -4.77 -6.56
CA PHE A 35 5.70 -4.50 -5.22
C PHE A 35 6.49 -3.31 -4.66
N THR A 36 5.99 -2.11 -4.93
CA THR A 36 6.59 -0.86 -4.44
C THR A 36 6.14 -0.59 -3.01
N VAL A 37 7.09 -0.37 -2.09
CA VAL A 37 6.79 0.02 -0.72
C VAL A 37 7.32 1.42 -0.43
N ILE A 38 6.46 2.29 0.09
CA ILE A 38 6.79 3.65 0.50
C ILE A 38 7.08 3.64 2.00
N ILE A 39 8.30 4.05 2.37
CA ILE A 39 8.77 4.15 3.76
C ILE A 39 9.15 5.59 4.11
N GLY A 40 9.20 5.90 5.39
CA GLY A 40 9.61 7.20 5.91
C GLY A 40 8.99 7.50 7.28
N PRO A 41 9.43 8.54 7.97
CA PRO A 41 8.90 8.92 9.28
C PRO A 41 7.41 9.32 9.21
N ASN A 42 6.77 9.40 10.37
CA ASN A 42 5.39 9.86 10.44
C ASN A 42 5.28 11.29 9.93
N ALA A 43 4.14 11.59 9.29
CA ALA A 43 3.83 12.91 8.71
C ALA A 43 4.78 13.40 7.59
N CYS A 44 5.65 12.57 7.03
CA CYS A 44 6.52 12.95 5.91
C CYS A 44 5.83 13.00 4.53
N GLY A 45 4.52 12.66 4.44
CA GLY A 45 3.75 12.76 3.19
C GLY A 45 3.41 11.44 2.50
N LYS A 46 3.73 10.25 3.06
CA LYS A 46 3.47 8.93 2.44
C LYS A 46 2.01 8.72 2.03
N SER A 47 1.09 8.83 2.99
CA SER A 47 -0.35 8.66 2.71
C SER A 47 -0.90 9.77 1.81
N THR A 48 -0.32 10.97 1.86
CA THR A 48 -0.65 12.07 0.94
C THR A 48 -0.27 11.71 -0.49
N LEU A 49 0.95 11.19 -0.70
CA LEU A 49 1.40 10.66 -1.99
C LEU A 49 0.47 9.54 -2.47
N LEU A 50 0.21 8.55 -1.62
CA LEU A 50 -0.64 7.43 -1.99
C LEU A 50 -2.06 7.87 -2.39
N ARG A 51 -2.65 8.82 -1.64
CA ARG A 51 -3.95 9.42 -1.98
C ARG A 51 -3.95 10.19 -3.29
N ALA A 52 -2.84 10.85 -3.62
CA ALA A 52 -2.68 11.52 -4.91
C ALA A 52 -2.62 10.49 -6.04
N LEU A 53 -1.80 9.44 -5.91
CA LEU A 53 -1.72 8.33 -6.87
C LEU A 53 -3.07 7.62 -7.04
N ALA A 54 -3.87 7.51 -5.98
CA ALA A 54 -5.21 6.92 -5.99
C ALA A 54 -6.31 7.86 -6.52
N ARG A 55 -5.98 9.07 -6.99
CA ARG A 55 -6.96 10.08 -7.42
C ARG A 55 -7.86 10.63 -6.30
N LEU A 56 -7.55 10.34 -5.05
CA LEU A 56 -8.31 10.86 -3.89
C LEU A 56 -7.88 12.28 -3.49
N LEU A 57 -6.66 12.69 -3.84
CA LEU A 57 -6.14 14.02 -3.70
C LEU A 57 -5.68 14.54 -5.06
N ARG A 58 -6.22 15.68 -5.48
CA ARG A 58 -5.75 16.33 -6.70
C ARG A 58 -4.51 17.15 -6.39
N PRO A 59 -3.38 16.94 -7.12
CA PRO A 59 -2.20 17.78 -6.97
C PRO A 59 -2.51 19.25 -7.26
N ALA A 60 -1.94 20.18 -6.48
CA ALA A 60 -2.04 21.62 -6.72
C ALA A 60 -1.25 22.04 -7.98
N ALA A 61 -0.13 21.35 -8.27
CA ALA A 61 0.63 21.45 -9.50
C ALA A 61 1.13 20.07 -9.92
N GLY A 62 1.57 19.93 -11.17
CA GLY A 62 1.93 18.63 -11.75
C GLY A 62 0.72 17.75 -12.03
N ALA A 63 0.94 16.45 -12.21
CA ALA A 63 -0.12 15.51 -12.53
C ALA A 63 0.21 14.08 -12.09
N VAL A 64 -0.82 13.27 -11.85
CA VAL A 64 -0.71 11.82 -11.80
C VAL A 64 -1.13 11.26 -13.15
N LEU A 65 -0.24 10.50 -13.76
CA LEU A 65 -0.47 9.85 -15.05
C LEU A 65 -0.79 8.37 -14.84
N LEU A 66 -1.87 7.91 -15.44
CA LEU A 66 -2.24 6.50 -15.55
C LEU A 66 -2.24 6.13 -17.04
N ASP A 67 -1.40 5.17 -17.44
CA ASP A 67 -1.19 4.79 -18.84
C ASP A 67 -0.92 6.03 -19.73
N GLY A 68 -0.05 6.95 -19.24
CA GLY A 68 0.38 8.16 -19.96
C GLY A 68 -0.63 9.32 -19.98
N ALA A 69 -1.86 9.15 -19.48
CA ALA A 69 -2.88 10.19 -19.42
C ALA A 69 -3.16 10.65 -17.98
N ASP A 70 -3.49 11.93 -17.81
CA ASP A 70 -3.88 12.47 -16.49
C ASP A 70 -5.06 11.70 -15.91
N ILE A 71 -4.87 11.10 -14.73
CA ILE A 71 -5.87 10.27 -14.04
C ILE A 71 -7.16 11.04 -13.74
N HIS A 72 -7.07 12.37 -13.54
CA HIS A 72 -8.24 13.21 -13.25
C HIS A 72 -9.10 13.52 -14.49
N ARG A 73 -8.56 13.28 -15.69
CA ARG A 73 -9.32 13.43 -16.96
C ARG A 73 -10.06 12.15 -17.38
N ARG A 74 -9.78 11.03 -16.73
CA ARG A 74 -10.45 9.74 -17.00
C ARG A 74 -11.76 9.61 -16.23
N GLY A 75 -12.67 8.79 -16.74
CA GLY A 75 -13.92 8.45 -16.05
C GLY A 75 -13.64 7.71 -14.72
N THR A 76 -14.42 8.01 -13.67
CA THR A 76 -14.22 7.39 -12.33
C THR A 76 -14.30 5.85 -12.41
N ARG A 77 -15.27 5.31 -13.15
CA ARG A 77 -15.44 3.86 -13.32
C ARG A 77 -14.30 3.23 -14.12
N GLU A 78 -13.77 3.94 -15.12
CA GLU A 78 -12.62 3.52 -15.91
C GLU A 78 -11.37 3.35 -14.99
N VAL A 79 -11.08 4.37 -14.19
CA VAL A 79 -9.97 4.31 -13.22
C VAL A 79 -10.20 3.19 -12.22
N ALA A 80 -11.41 3.03 -11.66
CA ALA A 80 -11.73 2.00 -10.68
C ALA A 80 -11.63 0.56 -11.21
N ARG A 81 -11.61 0.34 -12.52
CA ARG A 81 -11.33 -0.98 -13.12
C ARG A 81 -9.85 -1.28 -13.28
N VAL A 82 -9.00 -0.27 -13.14
CA VAL A 82 -7.55 -0.40 -13.32
C VAL A 82 -6.81 -0.26 -12.00
N LEU A 83 -7.30 0.60 -11.11
CA LEU A 83 -6.66 0.95 -9.86
C LEU A 83 -7.63 0.78 -8.69
N GLY A 84 -7.28 -0.12 -7.77
CA GLY A 84 -7.93 -0.31 -6.48
C GLY A 84 -7.16 0.39 -5.36
N MET A 85 -7.85 0.74 -4.29
CA MET A 85 -7.21 1.29 -3.10
C MET A 85 -7.86 0.77 -1.82
N LEU A 86 -7.00 0.39 -0.87
CA LEU A 86 -7.34 0.19 0.53
C LEU A 86 -6.89 1.41 1.33
N PRO A 87 -7.80 2.25 1.84
CA PRO A 87 -7.42 3.39 2.69
C PRO A 87 -7.08 2.93 4.11
N GLN A 88 -6.30 3.75 4.83
CA GLN A 88 -5.86 3.49 6.21
C GLN A 88 -7.04 3.31 7.18
N SER A 89 -8.10 4.09 7.03
CA SER A 89 -9.32 3.98 7.82
C SER A 89 -10.52 3.86 6.90
N SER A 90 -11.32 2.84 7.15
CA SER A 90 -12.51 2.52 6.36
C SER A 90 -13.71 2.41 7.28
N VAL A 91 -14.81 3.03 6.88
CA VAL A 91 -16.09 2.99 7.60
C VAL A 91 -17.06 2.12 6.80
N ALA A 92 -17.55 1.07 7.43
CA ALA A 92 -18.62 0.26 6.87
C ALA A 92 -19.98 0.85 7.26
N PRO A 93 -21.00 0.74 6.41
CA PRO A 93 -22.37 1.01 6.81
C PRO A 93 -22.81 0.10 7.96
N ASP A 94 -23.63 0.63 8.85
CA ASP A 94 -24.14 -0.11 10.00
C ASP A 94 -24.89 -1.36 9.56
N GLY A 95 -24.62 -2.49 10.23
CA GLY A 95 -25.27 -3.77 9.99
C GLY A 95 -24.95 -4.46 8.66
N ILE A 96 -24.01 -3.93 7.86
CA ILE A 96 -23.60 -4.60 6.60
C ILE A 96 -22.88 -5.91 6.91
N THR A 97 -23.21 -6.98 6.19
CA THR A 97 -22.50 -8.27 6.30
C THR A 97 -21.12 -8.20 5.63
N VAL A 98 -20.25 -9.15 6.00
CA VAL A 98 -18.93 -9.32 5.34
C VAL A 98 -19.10 -9.56 3.84
N ALA A 99 -19.98 -10.48 3.45
CA ALA A 99 -20.23 -10.80 2.05
C ALA A 99 -20.72 -9.58 1.26
N ASP A 100 -21.65 -8.81 1.81
CA ASP A 100 -22.18 -7.60 1.15
C ASP A 100 -21.11 -6.50 1.04
N LEU A 101 -20.27 -6.35 2.05
CA LEU A 101 -19.17 -5.38 1.98
C LEU A 101 -18.16 -5.78 0.91
N VAL A 102 -17.73 -7.04 0.87
CA VAL A 102 -16.78 -7.55 -0.15
C VAL A 102 -17.39 -7.43 -1.55
N ALA A 103 -18.69 -7.71 -1.70
CA ALA A 103 -19.41 -7.57 -2.96
C ALA A 103 -19.37 -6.14 -3.53
N ARG A 104 -19.23 -5.10 -2.69
CA ARG A 104 -19.07 -3.71 -3.16
C ARG A 104 -17.80 -3.51 -4.00
N GLY A 105 -16.78 -4.35 -3.84
CA GLY A 105 -15.61 -4.37 -4.72
C GLY A 105 -15.98 -4.59 -6.19
N ARG A 106 -17.13 -5.21 -6.47
CA ARG A 106 -17.60 -5.46 -7.85
C ARG A 106 -18.33 -4.27 -8.49
N HIS A 107 -18.67 -3.20 -7.76
CA HIS A 107 -19.40 -2.04 -8.29
C HIS A 107 -18.80 -1.45 -9.58
N PRO A 108 -17.49 -1.32 -9.78
CA PRO A 108 -16.92 -0.80 -11.03
C PRO A 108 -17.25 -1.66 -12.25
N HIS A 109 -17.52 -2.96 -12.05
CA HIS A 109 -17.82 -3.93 -13.11
C HIS A 109 -19.32 -4.05 -13.42
N GLN A 110 -20.17 -3.58 -12.53
CA GLN A 110 -21.63 -3.55 -12.70
C GLN A 110 -22.07 -2.34 -13.51
N GLY A 111 -23.17 -2.45 -14.26
CA GLY A 111 -23.76 -1.37 -15.06
C GLY A 111 -25.29 -1.44 -15.04
N LEU A 112 -25.95 -0.49 -15.67
CA LEU A 112 -27.43 -0.45 -15.72
C LEU A 112 -28.06 -1.74 -16.28
N LEU A 113 -27.35 -2.41 -17.22
CA LEU A 113 -27.79 -3.66 -17.86
C LEU A 113 -27.04 -4.90 -17.38
N ARG A 114 -25.92 -4.74 -16.71
CA ARG A 114 -25.10 -5.82 -16.16
C ARG A 114 -25.25 -5.83 -14.64
N GLN A 115 -26.23 -6.57 -14.18
CA GLN A 115 -26.45 -6.85 -12.77
C GLN A 115 -25.43 -7.89 -12.26
N TRP A 116 -25.60 -8.32 -11.02
CA TRP A 116 -24.83 -9.37 -10.37
C TRP A 116 -24.76 -10.65 -11.22
N SER A 117 -23.57 -11.22 -11.38
CA SER A 117 -23.33 -12.44 -12.16
C SER A 117 -22.74 -13.55 -11.28
N ARG A 118 -22.82 -14.80 -11.77
CA ARG A 118 -22.14 -15.94 -11.12
C ARG A 118 -20.63 -15.74 -11.04
N ASP A 119 -20.03 -15.02 -11.96
CA ASP A 119 -18.61 -14.66 -11.90
C ASP A 119 -18.33 -13.71 -10.75
N ASP A 120 -19.19 -12.72 -10.50
CA ASP A 120 -19.03 -11.81 -9.37
C ASP A 120 -19.15 -12.58 -8.03
N GLU A 121 -20.08 -13.53 -7.94
CA GLU A 121 -20.22 -14.40 -6.77
C GLU A 121 -18.94 -15.23 -6.51
N ARG A 122 -18.40 -15.86 -7.55
CA ARG A 122 -17.14 -16.64 -7.47
C ARG A 122 -15.96 -15.77 -7.07
N ILE A 123 -15.85 -14.54 -7.62
CA ILE A 123 -14.76 -13.60 -7.30
C ILE A 123 -14.85 -13.15 -5.84
N VAL A 124 -16.04 -12.83 -5.35
CA VAL A 124 -16.25 -12.44 -3.96
C VAL A 124 -15.93 -13.59 -3.01
N ALA A 125 -16.40 -14.80 -3.31
CA ALA A 125 -16.09 -15.99 -2.51
C ALA A 125 -14.56 -16.27 -2.49
N GLY A 126 -13.90 -16.17 -3.65
CA GLY A 126 -12.44 -16.31 -3.75
C GLY A 126 -11.70 -15.26 -2.92
N ALA A 127 -12.07 -13.99 -3.02
CA ALA A 127 -11.45 -12.92 -2.25
C ALA A 127 -11.62 -13.11 -0.73
N MET A 128 -12.77 -13.60 -0.28
CA MET A 128 -13.00 -13.95 1.14
C MET A 128 -12.16 -15.15 1.57
N ALA A 129 -12.00 -16.15 0.73
CA ALA A 129 -11.16 -17.32 1.02
C ALA A 129 -9.68 -16.93 1.11
N ASP A 130 -9.16 -16.14 0.15
CA ASP A 130 -7.77 -15.68 0.10
C ASP A 130 -7.38 -14.86 1.34
N THR A 131 -8.33 -14.18 1.97
CA THR A 131 -8.11 -13.36 3.18
C THR A 131 -8.54 -14.06 4.47
N GLY A 132 -8.98 -15.32 4.41
CA GLY A 132 -9.40 -16.10 5.58
C GLY A 132 -10.59 -15.51 6.33
N VAL A 133 -11.60 -14.99 5.61
CA VAL A 133 -12.83 -14.42 6.19
C VAL A 133 -14.11 -15.08 5.65
N ALA A 134 -13.98 -16.20 4.92
CA ALA A 134 -15.13 -16.88 4.32
C ALA A 134 -16.14 -17.39 5.36
N ASP A 135 -15.67 -17.84 6.51
CA ASP A 135 -16.49 -18.30 7.65
C ASP A 135 -17.24 -17.17 8.36
N LEU A 136 -16.91 -15.92 8.04
CA LEU A 136 -17.53 -14.72 8.60
C LEU A 136 -18.54 -14.05 7.63
N ALA A 137 -18.84 -14.68 6.49
CA ALA A 137 -19.60 -14.08 5.38
C ALA A 137 -20.92 -13.40 5.81
N ASP A 138 -21.68 -14.04 6.69
CA ASP A 138 -22.99 -13.57 7.16
C ASP A 138 -22.91 -12.67 8.40
N ARG A 139 -21.71 -12.47 8.97
CA ARG A 139 -21.52 -11.64 10.15
C ARG A 139 -21.57 -10.16 9.81
N PRO A 140 -22.20 -9.31 10.63
CA PRO A 140 -22.08 -7.87 10.57
C PRO A 140 -20.62 -7.41 10.80
N VAL A 141 -20.14 -6.48 9.98
CA VAL A 141 -18.74 -6.01 10.01
C VAL A 141 -18.41 -5.26 11.30
N ASP A 142 -19.36 -4.61 11.92
CA ASP A 142 -19.23 -3.90 13.21
C ASP A 142 -18.95 -4.86 14.40
N GLN A 143 -19.33 -6.16 14.28
CA GLN A 143 -19.09 -7.18 15.30
C GLN A 143 -17.72 -7.87 15.16
N LEU A 144 -16.90 -7.47 14.19
CA LEU A 144 -15.59 -8.07 13.93
C LEU A 144 -14.51 -7.44 14.80
N SER A 145 -13.47 -8.23 15.13
CA SER A 145 -12.22 -7.68 15.68
C SER A 145 -11.55 -6.75 14.66
N GLY A 146 -10.61 -5.89 15.12
CA GLY A 146 -9.86 -4.99 14.24
C GLY A 146 -9.16 -5.73 13.11
N GLY A 147 -8.49 -6.85 13.42
CA GLY A 147 -7.80 -7.68 12.44
C GLY A 147 -8.74 -8.37 11.45
N GLN A 148 -9.87 -8.91 11.92
CA GLN A 148 -10.88 -9.49 11.03
C GLN A 148 -11.44 -8.42 10.08
N ARG A 149 -11.75 -7.24 10.62
CA ARG A 149 -12.25 -6.10 9.83
C ARG A 149 -11.25 -5.67 8.75
N GLN A 150 -9.97 -5.59 9.09
CA GLN A 150 -8.92 -5.25 8.13
C GLN A 150 -8.85 -6.27 6.98
N ARG A 151 -8.91 -7.58 7.28
CA ARG A 151 -8.93 -8.63 6.25
C ARG A 151 -10.16 -8.56 5.35
N VAL A 152 -11.32 -8.18 5.88
CA VAL A 152 -12.54 -7.96 5.08
C VAL A 152 -12.37 -6.79 4.11
N TRP A 153 -11.76 -5.68 4.53
CA TRP A 153 -11.46 -4.56 3.64
C TRP A 153 -10.45 -4.93 2.54
N ILE A 154 -9.45 -5.76 2.88
CA ILE A 154 -8.54 -6.31 1.88
C ILE A 154 -9.31 -7.20 0.90
N ALA A 155 -10.20 -8.07 1.38
CA ALA A 155 -11.06 -8.90 0.51
C ALA A 155 -11.88 -8.04 -0.47
N MET A 156 -12.47 -6.95 0.00
CA MET A 156 -13.20 -6.00 -0.86
C MET A 156 -12.30 -5.40 -1.95
N ALA A 157 -11.09 -4.99 -1.58
CA ALA A 157 -10.12 -4.45 -2.55
C ALA A 157 -9.68 -5.52 -3.57
N LEU A 158 -9.50 -6.77 -3.14
CA LEU A 158 -9.18 -7.90 -4.03
C LEU A 158 -10.35 -8.26 -4.96
N ALA A 159 -11.58 -8.21 -4.48
CA ALA A 159 -12.78 -8.46 -5.28
C ALA A 159 -12.93 -7.47 -6.44
N GLN A 160 -12.30 -6.30 -6.36
CA GLN A 160 -12.27 -5.33 -7.46
C GLN A 160 -11.45 -5.81 -8.66
N GLN A 161 -10.52 -6.78 -8.47
CA GLN A 161 -9.68 -7.39 -9.52
C GLN A 161 -8.94 -6.36 -10.38
N THR A 162 -8.32 -5.38 -9.77
CA THR A 162 -7.54 -4.37 -10.46
C THR A 162 -6.09 -4.81 -10.68
N PRO A 163 -5.45 -4.48 -11.83
CA PRO A 163 -4.02 -4.74 -12.04
C PRO A 163 -3.10 -3.87 -11.17
N LEU A 164 -3.59 -2.71 -10.71
CA LEU A 164 -2.90 -1.82 -9.79
C LEU A 164 -3.66 -1.80 -8.45
N LEU A 165 -2.96 -2.03 -7.33
CA LEU A 165 -3.55 -1.99 -6.00
C LEU A 165 -2.69 -1.15 -5.06
N LEU A 166 -3.29 -0.13 -4.47
CA LEU A 166 -2.67 0.77 -3.51
C LEU A 166 -3.17 0.45 -2.11
N LEU A 167 -2.26 0.33 -1.14
CA LEU A 167 -2.54 -0.10 0.22
C LEU A 167 -1.96 0.92 1.21
N ASP A 168 -2.82 1.65 1.92
CA ASP A 168 -2.41 2.62 2.94
C ASP A 168 -2.35 1.92 4.31
N GLU A 169 -1.16 1.53 4.74
CA GLU A 169 -0.89 0.85 6.01
C GLU A 169 -1.74 -0.43 6.23
N PRO A 170 -1.66 -1.42 5.32
CA PRO A 170 -2.53 -2.59 5.36
C PRO A 170 -2.33 -3.48 6.59
N THR A 171 -1.20 -3.35 7.30
CA THR A 171 -0.83 -4.15 8.47
C THR A 171 -1.15 -3.49 9.81
N THR A 172 -1.68 -2.27 9.81
CA THR A 172 -2.06 -1.55 11.03
C THR A 172 -3.19 -2.27 11.76
N TYR A 173 -3.13 -2.31 13.10
CA TYR A 173 -4.06 -3.04 14.00
C TYR A 173 -4.03 -4.58 13.91
N LEU A 174 -3.07 -5.17 13.18
CA LEU A 174 -2.85 -6.61 13.11
C LEU A 174 -1.75 -7.03 14.09
N ASP A 175 -1.87 -8.21 14.68
CA ASP A 175 -0.74 -8.88 15.34
C ASP A 175 0.30 -9.36 14.32
N ILE A 176 1.47 -9.76 14.80
CA ILE A 176 2.61 -10.11 13.94
C ILE A 176 2.27 -11.23 12.95
N ALA A 177 1.52 -12.26 13.37
CA ALA A 177 1.17 -13.38 12.50
C ALA A 177 0.27 -12.92 11.35
N HIS A 178 -0.76 -12.13 11.65
CA HIS A 178 -1.67 -11.60 10.63
C HIS A 178 -1.01 -10.55 9.73
N GLN A 179 -0.02 -9.77 10.23
CA GLN A 179 0.77 -8.88 9.38
C GLN A 179 1.53 -9.66 8.31
N VAL A 180 2.18 -10.76 8.71
CA VAL A 180 2.90 -11.65 7.79
C VAL A 180 1.93 -12.26 6.77
N GLU A 181 0.78 -12.80 7.21
CA GLU A 181 -0.23 -13.36 6.31
C GLU A 181 -0.69 -12.37 5.23
N VAL A 182 -0.94 -11.10 5.61
CA VAL A 182 -1.34 -10.05 4.67
C VAL A 182 -0.22 -9.71 3.70
N LEU A 183 1.02 -9.63 4.16
CA LEU A 183 2.15 -9.33 3.28
C LEU A 183 2.49 -10.50 2.36
N ASP A 184 2.38 -11.75 2.84
CA ASP A 184 2.50 -12.96 2.02
C ASP A 184 1.41 -13.01 0.95
N LEU A 185 0.17 -12.63 1.28
CA LEU A 185 -0.89 -12.49 0.30
C LEU A 185 -0.54 -11.44 -0.77
N CYS A 186 -0.03 -10.27 -0.36
CA CYS A 186 0.43 -9.24 -1.30
C CYS A 186 1.57 -9.77 -2.20
N ALA A 187 2.54 -10.49 -1.63
CA ALA A 187 3.63 -11.10 -2.38
C ALA A 187 3.09 -12.09 -3.43
N ARG A 188 2.19 -13.00 -3.05
CA ARG A 188 1.55 -13.92 -4.00
C ARG A 188 0.81 -13.20 -5.14
N LEU A 189 0.05 -12.14 -4.82
CA LEU A 189 -0.65 -11.35 -5.84
C LEU A 189 0.32 -10.71 -6.84
N HIS A 190 1.48 -10.27 -6.37
CA HIS A 190 2.53 -9.73 -7.19
C HIS A 190 3.21 -10.83 -8.02
N GLU A 191 3.70 -11.89 -7.39
CA GLU A 191 4.52 -12.94 -7.99
C GLU A 191 3.73 -13.84 -8.94
N GLU A 192 2.53 -14.30 -8.52
CA GLU A 192 1.74 -15.27 -9.27
C GLU A 192 0.78 -14.61 -10.27
N GLN A 193 0.28 -13.41 -9.96
CA GLN A 193 -0.71 -12.73 -10.80
C GLN A 193 -0.13 -11.52 -11.55
N GLY A 194 1.14 -11.16 -11.35
CA GLY A 194 1.79 -10.03 -12.00
C GLY A 194 1.19 -8.67 -11.66
N ARG A 195 0.50 -8.55 -10.52
CA ARG A 195 -0.12 -7.26 -10.12
C ARG A 195 0.94 -6.27 -9.68
N THR A 196 0.74 -5.02 -10.02
CA THR A 196 1.51 -3.91 -9.48
C THR A 196 0.91 -3.48 -8.15
N LEU A 197 1.70 -3.54 -7.07
CA LEU A 197 1.29 -3.15 -5.73
C LEU A 197 2.06 -1.91 -5.27
N VAL A 198 1.38 -1.02 -4.57
CA VAL A 198 2.02 0.11 -3.86
C VAL A 198 1.51 0.10 -2.43
N ALA A 199 2.38 -0.10 -1.45
CA ALA A 199 2.00 -0.09 -0.04
C ALA A 199 2.77 0.96 0.75
N VAL A 200 2.11 1.57 1.73
CA VAL A 200 2.79 2.30 2.81
C VAL A 200 2.99 1.35 3.96
N LEU A 201 4.23 1.15 4.39
CA LEU A 201 4.56 0.35 5.55
C LEU A 201 5.37 1.16 6.57
N HIS A 202 5.22 0.79 7.86
CA HIS A 202 5.98 1.41 8.96
C HIS A 202 7.20 0.59 9.36
N ASP A 203 7.15 -0.73 9.22
CA ASP A 203 8.24 -1.62 9.57
C ASP A 203 9.24 -1.73 8.42
N LEU A 204 10.48 -1.30 8.69
CA LEU A 204 11.57 -1.30 7.71
C LEU A 204 11.98 -2.70 7.28
N ASN A 205 11.93 -3.67 8.22
CA ASN A 205 12.33 -5.04 7.93
C ASN A 205 11.28 -5.74 7.07
N GLN A 206 10.00 -5.52 7.38
CA GLN A 206 8.91 -5.99 6.49
C GLN A 206 8.99 -5.31 5.11
N ALA A 207 9.22 -4.00 5.06
CA ALA A 207 9.39 -3.29 3.79
C ALA A 207 10.54 -3.85 2.96
N ALA A 208 11.70 -4.09 3.58
CA ALA A 208 12.87 -4.66 2.91
C ALA A 208 12.65 -6.11 2.45
N ARG A 209 11.88 -6.89 3.21
CA ARG A 209 11.60 -8.30 2.94
C ARG A 209 10.65 -8.50 1.75
N TYR A 210 9.60 -7.69 1.64
CA TYR A 210 8.52 -7.91 0.69
C TYR A 210 8.59 -7.02 -0.56
N ALA A 211 9.24 -5.85 -0.47
CA ALA A 211 9.32 -4.96 -1.62
C ALA A 211 10.26 -5.47 -2.70
N THR A 212 9.87 -5.31 -3.95
CA THR A 212 10.79 -5.35 -5.09
C THR A 212 11.34 -3.96 -5.43
N HIS A 213 10.62 -2.92 -5.00
CA HIS A 213 11.02 -1.53 -5.16
C HIS A 213 10.67 -0.73 -3.91
N LEU A 214 11.62 0.02 -3.35
CA LEU A 214 11.42 0.90 -2.20
C LEU A 214 11.44 2.36 -2.63
N VAL A 215 10.60 3.16 -1.98
CA VAL A 215 10.62 4.63 -2.07
C VAL A 215 10.75 5.16 -0.65
N ALA A 216 11.91 5.71 -0.31
CA ALA A 216 12.17 6.32 0.99
C ALA A 216 11.86 7.82 0.93
N MET A 217 10.97 8.28 1.81
CA MET A 217 10.53 9.67 1.88
C MET A 217 10.92 10.32 3.20
N ARG A 218 11.30 11.61 3.14
CA ARG A 218 11.48 12.48 4.28
C ARG A 218 11.05 13.90 3.92
N ASP A 219 10.34 14.58 4.82
CA ASP A 219 9.95 15.99 4.70
C ASP A 219 9.33 16.37 3.33
N GLY A 220 8.43 15.50 2.80
CA GLY A 220 7.75 15.71 1.53
C GLY A 220 8.55 15.37 0.27
N ALA A 221 9.81 14.94 0.41
CA ALA A 221 10.69 14.60 -0.72
C ALA A 221 11.02 13.09 -0.75
N VAL A 222 11.34 12.57 -1.94
CA VAL A 222 11.97 11.25 -2.10
C VAL A 222 13.46 11.40 -1.87
N VAL A 223 13.98 10.70 -0.87
CA VAL A 223 15.42 10.67 -0.54
C VAL A 223 16.13 9.60 -1.35
N ALA A 224 15.52 8.43 -1.51
CA ALA A 224 16.05 7.34 -2.30
C ALA A 224 14.91 6.47 -2.87
N ALA A 225 15.14 5.87 -4.02
CA ALA A 225 14.24 4.88 -4.61
C ALA A 225 15.04 3.79 -5.35
N GLY A 226 14.56 2.55 -5.32
CA GLY A 226 15.20 1.43 -5.99
C GLY A 226 14.99 0.09 -5.27
N GLU A 227 15.82 -0.89 -5.63
CA GLU A 227 15.83 -2.20 -5.00
C GLU A 227 16.15 -2.10 -3.48
N PRO A 228 15.48 -2.90 -2.62
CA PRO A 228 15.72 -2.85 -1.16
C PRO A 228 17.19 -2.96 -0.76
N ARG A 229 17.97 -3.84 -1.39
CA ARG A 229 19.41 -4.01 -1.10
C ARG A 229 20.26 -2.77 -1.36
N ARG A 230 19.82 -1.91 -2.30
CA ARG A 230 20.52 -0.65 -2.62
C ARG A 230 20.04 0.51 -1.77
N VAL A 231 18.77 0.51 -1.41
CA VAL A 231 18.13 1.60 -0.67
C VAL A 231 18.36 1.47 0.84
N VAL A 232 18.17 0.27 1.42
CA VAL A 232 18.27 0.07 2.86
C VAL A 232 19.72 -0.05 3.29
N THR A 233 20.32 1.08 3.62
CA THR A 233 21.69 1.19 4.18
C THR A 233 21.65 1.83 5.56
N ALA A 234 22.66 1.60 6.39
CA ALA A 234 22.74 2.23 7.71
C ALA A 234 22.73 3.77 7.62
N ALA A 235 23.40 4.33 6.60
CA ALA A 235 23.42 5.77 6.35
C ALA A 235 22.02 6.32 6.01
N LEU A 236 21.27 5.64 5.11
CA LEU A 236 19.92 6.06 4.78
C LEU A 236 18.95 5.94 5.97
N VAL A 237 19.06 4.85 6.76
CA VAL A 237 18.20 4.68 7.94
C VAL A 237 18.47 5.77 8.98
N GLU A 238 19.74 6.13 9.21
CA GLU A 238 20.09 7.23 10.09
C GLU A 238 19.62 8.58 9.53
N GLU A 239 19.82 8.82 8.24
CA GLU A 239 19.37 10.04 7.57
C GLU A 239 17.86 10.20 7.63
N VAL A 240 17.07 9.17 7.25
CA VAL A 240 15.62 9.27 7.10
C VAL A 240 14.90 9.16 8.44
N PHE A 241 15.35 8.26 9.33
CA PHE A 241 14.66 7.94 10.58
C PHE A 241 15.37 8.43 11.84
N GLY A 242 16.59 8.97 11.72
CA GLY A 242 17.39 9.37 12.87
C GLY A 242 17.80 8.17 13.75
N LEU A 243 17.88 6.96 13.20
CA LEU A 243 18.10 5.71 13.91
C LEU A 243 19.48 5.14 13.57
N PRO A 244 20.50 5.28 14.45
CA PRO A 244 21.74 4.55 14.30
C PRO A 244 21.50 3.04 14.31
N CYS A 245 22.00 2.35 13.30
CA CYS A 245 21.74 0.92 13.12
C CYS A 245 22.91 0.21 12.41
N ARG A 246 22.82 -1.10 12.39
CA ARG A 246 23.55 -1.96 11.44
C ARG A 246 22.54 -2.57 10.48
N VAL A 247 22.96 -2.76 9.24
CA VAL A 247 22.18 -3.52 8.25
C VAL A 247 22.95 -4.82 8.01
N ILE A 248 22.26 -5.93 8.18
CA ILE A 248 22.78 -7.28 7.95
C ILE A 248 21.86 -7.99 6.96
N ASP A 249 22.27 -9.14 6.42
CA ASP A 249 21.38 -9.99 5.65
C ASP A 249 20.44 -10.75 6.60
N ASP A 250 19.15 -10.77 6.27
CA ASP A 250 18.16 -11.63 6.93
C ASP A 250 18.53 -13.10 6.62
N PRO A 251 18.74 -13.94 7.64
CA PRO A 251 19.19 -15.33 7.44
C PRO A 251 18.17 -16.19 6.70
N GLU A 252 16.88 -15.81 6.68
CA GLU A 252 15.81 -16.56 6.03
C GLU A 252 15.64 -16.17 4.56
N THR A 253 15.66 -14.86 4.26
CA THR A 253 15.35 -14.32 2.93
C THR A 253 16.56 -13.74 2.21
N GLY A 254 17.64 -13.46 2.96
CA GLY A 254 18.80 -12.74 2.46
C GLY A 254 18.54 -11.26 2.16
N THR A 255 17.37 -10.73 2.48
CA THR A 255 17.05 -9.30 2.30
C THR A 255 17.70 -8.45 3.40
N PRO A 256 17.82 -7.13 3.23
CA PRO A 256 18.36 -6.27 4.29
C PRO A 256 17.54 -6.33 5.57
N LEU A 257 18.22 -6.54 6.71
CA LEU A 257 17.65 -6.54 8.05
C LEU A 257 18.27 -5.40 8.86
N VAL A 258 17.44 -4.44 9.27
CA VAL A 258 17.87 -3.30 10.09
C VAL A 258 17.88 -3.71 11.56
N VAL A 259 19.05 -3.64 12.18
CA VAL A 259 19.25 -3.92 13.60
C VAL A 259 19.62 -2.61 14.30
N PRO A 260 18.73 -2.02 15.13
CA PRO A 260 19.01 -0.80 15.86
C PRO A 260 20.27 -0.93 16.73
N ALA A 261 21.08 0.14 16.78
CA ALA A 261 22.23 0.17 17.67
C ALA A 261 21.78 0.15 19.14
N ALA A 262 22.46 -0.65 19.96
CA ALA A 262 22.19 -0.67 21.39
C ALA A 262 22.50 0.71 22.01
N ARG A 263 21.62 1.24 22.83
CA ARG A 263 21.94 2.40 23.67
C ARG A 263 23.10 2.01 24.57
N ARG A 264 24.19 2.78 24.52
CA ARG A 264 25.23 2.64 25.58
C ARG A 264 24.54 2.84 26.94
N ARG A 265 24.47 1.79 27.74
CA ARG A 265 24.13 1.95 29.16
C ARG A 265 25.21 2.83 29.73
N VAL A 266 24.88 4.06 30.12
CA VAL A 266 25.71 4.87 30.98
C VAL A 266 25.74 4.09 32.30
N GLY A 267 26.84 3.39 32.58
CA GLY A 267 27.04 2.73 33.87
C GLY A 267 26.92 3.77 34.99
N PRO A 268 26.51 3.36 36.20
CA PRO A 268 26.54 4.28 37.31
C PRO A 268 27.95 4.87 37.42
N ALA A 269 28.05 6.19 37.65
CA ALA A 269 29.29 6.86 37.90
C ALA A 269 30.02 6.14 39.06
N PRO A 270 31.35 5.88 38.99
CA PRO A 270 32.06 5.32 40.11
C PRO A 270 31.89 6.26 41.29
N ALA A 271 31.54 5.67 42.46
CA ALA A 271 31.34 6.36 43.72
C ALA A 271 32.67 6.94 44.26
#